data_bf97d031351e82e6539cd7f880513ca5
#
_entry.id   bf97d031351e82e6539cd7f880513ca5
#
_cell.length_a   1.000
_cell.length_b   1.000
_cell.length_c   1.000
_cell.angle_alpha   90.00
_cell.angle_beta   90.00
_cell.angle_gamma   90.00
#
_symmetry.space_group_name_H-M   'P 1'
#
loop_
_entity.id
_entity.type
_entity.pdbx_description
1 polymer ?
#
loop_
_entity_poly.entity_id
_entity_poly.type
_entity_poly.pdbx_seq_one_letter_code
_entity_poly.pdbx_strand_id
1 'polypeptide(L)'
;MEAGRAIEQGIRNVLPETKVLVKPLADGGEGTTEALVEGLGGDMVQVQVHGPLETPVTAAYGVIKESNTAIMEMAAAAGIILVGKDKRPLDATTYGVGEMIRDAITRGCREFIIGIGEVPPMMVVSEC
;
A
#
# COMPACT_ATOMS: atom_id res chain seq x y z
N MET A 1 -12.34 -1.56 7.40
CA MET A 1 -13.51 -0.77 7.87
C MET A 1 -14.69 -1.63 8.33
N GLU A 2 -15.01 -2.76 7.69
CA GLU A 2 -16.14 -3.63 8.05
C GLU A 2 -16.07 -4.17 9.49
N ALA A 3 -14.91 -4.69 9.91
CA ALA A 3 -14.67 -5.16 11.27
C ALA A 3 -14.87 -4.06 12.32
N GLY A 4 -14.37 -2.84 12.07
CA GLY A 4 -14.55 -1.72 12.98
C GLY A 4 -16.02 -1.33 13.17
N ARG A 5 -16.83 -1.37 12.10
CA ARG A 5 -18.27 -1.12 12.17
C ARG A 5 -19.02 -2.23 12.91
N ALA A 6 -18.61 -3.49 12.73
CA ALA A 6 -19.20 -4.60 13.48
C ALA A 6 -18.92 -4.47 14.99
N ILE A 7 -17.71 -4.07 15.36
CA ILE A 7 -17.33 -3.79 16.76
C ILE A 7 -18.16 -2.62 17.32
N GLU A 8 -18.27 -1.52 16.57
CA GLU A 8 -19.11 -0.38 16.95
C GLU A 8 -20.54 -0.80 17.22
N GLN A 9 -21.14 -1.58 16.31
CA GLN A 9 -22.49 -2.08 16.46
C GLN A 9 -22.63 -2.96 17.70
N GLY A 10 -21.67 -3.84 17.97
CA GLY A 10 -21.64 -4.67 19.17
C GLY A 10 -21.61 -3.85 20.47
N ILE A 11 -20.78 -2.80 20.51
CA ILE A 11 -20.69 -1.89 21.67
C ILE A 11 -22.03 -1.14 21.86
N ARG A 12 -22.61 -0.59 20.80
CA ARG A 12 -23.87 0.16 20.86
C ARG A 12 -25.06 -0.70 21.26
N ASN A 13 -25.05 -2.00 20.94
CA ASN A 13 -26.10 -2.92 21.38
C ASN A 13 -26.13 -3.12 22.89
N VAL A 14 -24.98 -2.99 23.57
CA VAL A 14 -24.86 -3.16 25.03
C VAL A 14 -24.88 -1.82 25.75
N LEU A 15 -24.27 -0.81 25.15
CA LEU A 15 -24.11 0.54 25.71
C LEU A 15 -24.53 1.60 24.68
N PRO A 16 -25.85 1.85 24.50
CA PRO A 16 -26.38 2.70 23.43
C PRO A 16 -25.87 4.16 23.47
N GLU A 17 -25.61 4.67 24.69
CA GLU A 17 -25.16 6.06 24.91
C GLU A 17 -23.64 6.24 24.69
N THR A 18 -22.90 5.17 24.41
CA THR A 18 -21.45 5.23 24.24
C THR A 18 -21.09 5.83 22.89
N LYS A 19 -20.28 6.89 22.90
CA LYS A 19 -19.71 7.46 21.68
C LYS A 19 -18.56 6.55 21.19
N VAL A 20 -18.78 5.86 20.10
CA VAL A 20 -17.75 5.03 19.45
C VAL A 20 -17.18 5.78 18.25
N LEU A 21 -15.86 5.85 18.16
CA LEU A 21 -15.13 6.43 17.05
C LEU A 21 -14.33 5.32 16.35
N VAL A 22 -14.76 4.94 15.17
CA VAL A 22 -14.03 3.96 14.34
C VAL A 22 -13.01 4.70 13.50
N LYS A 23 -11.72 4.40 13.70
CA LYS A 23 -10.63 4.93 12.88
C LYS A 23 -9.85 3.77 12.26
N PRO A 24 -9.64 3.75 10.94
CA PRO A 24 -8.73 2.81 10.34
C PRO A 24 -7.30 3.10 10.81
N LEU A 25 -6.58 2.04 11.13
CA LEU A 25 -5.14 2.10 11.41
C LEU A 25 -4.43 1.32 10.31
N ALA A 26 -3.33 1.90 9.84
CA ALA A 26 -2.45 1.31 8.85
C ALA A 26 -1.19 0.79 9.55
N ASP A 27 -0.80 -0.43 9.25
CA ASP A 27 0.40 -1.09 9.83
C ASP A 27 1.54 -1.26 8.81
N GLY A 28 1.36 -0.69 7.60
CA GLY A 28 2.30 -0.81 6.49
C GLY A 28 2.02 -2.00 5.57
N GLY A 29 1.02 -2.84 5.90
CA GLY A 29 0.56 -3.94 5.08
C GLY A 29 -0.52 -3.55 4.07
N GLU A 30 -1.19 -4.56 3.52
CA GLU A 30 -2.25 -4.39 2.51
C GLU A 30 -3.38 -3.48 3.01
N GLY A 31 -3.77 -2.49 2.19
CA GLY A 31 -4.81 -1.51 2.52
C GLY A 31 -4.32 -0.27 3.28
N THR A 32 -3.02 -0.17 3.55
CA THR A 32 -2.42 1.01 4.19
C THR A 32 -2.58 2.24 3.32
N THR A 33 -2.33 2.11 2.02
CA THR A 33 -2.42 3.23 1.06
C THR A 33 -3.83 3.79 1.00
N GLU A 34 -4.84 2.93 0.83
CA GLU A 34 -6.25 3.33 0.77
C GLU A 34 -6.69 4.01 2.07
N ALA A 35 -6.31 3.44 3.22
CA ALA A 35 -6.68 3.99 4.52
C ALA A 35 -6.09 5.39 4.75
N LEU A 36 -4.83 5.60 4.37
CA LEU A 36 -4.17 6.90 4.50
C LEU A 36 -4.70 7.92 3.49
N VAL A 37 -4.94 7.51 2.24
CA VAL A 37 -5.52 8.37 1.21
C VAL A 37 -6.92 8.82 1.60
N GLU A 38 -7.78 7.91 2.08
CA GLU A 38 -9.12 8.24 2.59
C GLU A 38 -9.04 9.21 3.77
N GLY A 39 -8.10 8.98 4.70
CA GLY A 39 -7.93 9.80 5.90
C GLY A 39 -7.35 11.19 5.65
N LEU A 40 -6.51 11.34 4.63
CA LEU A 40 -5.78 12.58 4.32
C LEU A 40 -6.36 13.34 3.11
N GLY A 41 -7.39 12.81 2.45
CA GLY A 41 -8.04 13.48 1.32
C GLY A 41 -7.22 13.46 0.03
N GLY A 42 -6.58 12.33 -0.26
CA GLY A 42 -5.78 12.14 -1.48
C GLY A 42 -6.54 11.45 -2.61
N ASP A 43 -5.83 11.22 -3.71
CA ASP A 43 -6.30 10.49 -4.89
C ASP A 43 -5.48 9.21 -5.10
N MET A 44 -6.15 8.12 -5.53
CA MET A 44 -5.46 6.91 -5.95
C MET A 44 -5.01 7.01 -7.41
N VAL A 45 -3.78 6.58 -7.67
CA VAL A 45 -3.16 6.55 -9.00
C VAL A 45 -2.79 5.11 -9.34
N GLN A 46 -3.05 4.70 -10.57
CA GLN A 46 -2.63 3.40 -11.11
C GLN A 46 -1.50 3.58 -12.11
N VAL A 47 -0.54 2.68 -12.05
CA VAL A 47 0.62 2.65 -12.96
C VAL A 47 0.97 1.22 -13.34
N GLN A 48 1.39 1.02 -14.59
CA GLN A 48 1.94 -0.26 -15.06
C GLN A 48 3.42 -0.33 -14.70
N VAL A 49 3.80 -1.36 -13.96
CA VAL A 49 5.17 -1.58 -13.52
C VAL A 49 5.58 -3.04 -13.71
N HIS A 50 6.86 -3.33 -13.57
CA HIS A 50 7.34 -4.71 -13.51
C HIS A 50 6.97 -5.34 -12.17
N GLY A 51 6.33 -6.49 -12.22
CA GLY A 51 6.08 -7.32 -11.04
C GLY A 51 7.34 -8.04 -10.56
N PRO A 52 7.24 -8.80 -9.48
CA PRO A 52 8.41 -9.45 -8.86
C PRO A 52 9.11 -10.49 -9.77
N LEU A 53 8.40 -11.08 -10.72
CA LEU A 53 8.94 -12.02 -11.72
C LEU A 53 9.02 -11.40 -13.13
N GLU A 54 9.25 -10.09 -13.20
CA GLU A 54 9.37 -9.30 -14.45
C GLU A 54 8.10 -9.26 -15.32
N THR A 55 6.99 -9.84 -14.88
CA THR A 55 5.71 -9.74 -15.58
C THR A 55 5.07 -8.39 -15.30
N PRO A 56 4.43 -7.73 -16.30
CA PRO A 56 3.73 -6.47 -16.08
C PRO A 56 2.59 -6.63 -15.08
N VAL A 57 2.54 -5.73 -14.09
CA VAL A 57 1.44 -5.64 -13.12
C VAL A 57 0.92 -4.21 -13.03
N THR A 58 -0.37 -4.07 -12.70
CA THR A 58 -0.94 -2.77 -12.39
C THR A 58 -0.82 -2.55 -10.89
N ALA A 59 0.04 -1.63 -10.51
CA ALA A 59 0.20 -1.20 -9.13
C ALA A 59 -0.59 0.10 -8.88
N ALA A 60 -1.03 0.30 -7.65
CA ALA A 60 -1.70 1.52 -7.22
C ALA A 60 -0.95 2.18 -6.08
N TYR A 61 -0.97 3.51 -6.04
CA TYR A 61 -0.46 4.30 -4.94
C TYR A 61 -1.29 5.57 -4.75
N GLY A 62 -1.20 6.19 -3.58
CA GLY A 62 -1.91 7.40 -3.24
C GLY A 62 -1.09 8.66 -3.47
N VAL A 63 -1.75 9.77 -3.79
CA VAL A 63 -1.14 11.10 -3.91
C VAL A 63 -1.93 12.10 -3.11
N ILE A 64 -1.28 12.75 -2.16
CA ILE A 64 -1.81 13.88 -1.41
C ILE A 64 -1.28 15.16 -2.06
N LYS A 65 -2.13 15.84 -2.81
CA LYS A 65 -1.73 17.03 -3.61
C LYS A 65 -1.28 18.21 -2.75
N GLU A 66 -1.92 18.41 -1.60
CA GLU A 66 -1.62 19.55 -0.71
C GLU A 66 -0.18 19.53 -0.19
N SER A 67 0.34 18.34 0.13
CA SER A 67 1.69 18.15 0.64
C SER A 67 2.68 17.60 -0.40
N ASN A 68 2.24 17.31 -1.62
CA ASN A 68 3.03 16.61 -2.65
C ASN A 68 3.61 15.29 -2.14
N THR A 69 2.82 14.55 -1.34
CA THR A 69 3.22 13.29 -0.74
C THR A 69 2.67 12.12 -1.53
N ALA A 70 3.51 11.15 -1.86
CA ALA A 70 3.10 9.85 -2.38
C ALA A 70 3.04 8.82 -1.25
N ILE A 71 1.99 8.02 -1.21
CA ILE A 71 1.78 6.93 -0.25
C ILE A 71 1.71 5.64 -1.04
N MET A 72 2.58 4.69 -0.78
CA MET A 72 2.64 3.44 -1.52
C MET A 72 3.01 2.26 -0.64
N GLU A 73 2.59 1.08 -1.07
CA GLU A 73 2.97 -0.19 -0.47
C GLU A 73 3.90 -0.94 -1.40
N MET A 74 4.99 -1.48 -0.87
CA MET A 74 5.88 -2.34 -1.66
C MET A 74 5.13 -3.54 -2.24
N ALA A 75 4.16 -4.07 -1.49
CA ALA A 75 3.35 -5.21 -1.92
C ALA A 75 2.54 -4.95 -3.20
N ALA A 76 2.21 -3.69 -3.54
CA ALA A 76 1.50 -3.34 -4.76
C ALA A 76 2.26 -3.71 -6.04
N ALA A 77 3.60 -3.65 -6.02
CA ALA A 77 4.46 -4.01 -7.15
C ALA A 77 5.28 -5.27 -6.91
N ALA A 78 5.53 -5.65 -5.65
CA ALA A 78 6.46 -6.72 -5.28
C ALA A 78 5.90 -7.65 -4.18
N GLY A 79 4.58 -7.69 -4.00
CA GLY A 79 3.94 -8.52 -2.98
C GLY A 79 4.05 -10.02 -3.25
N ILE A 80 4.04 -10.81 -2.16
CA ILE A 80 4.12 -12.28 -2.23
C ILE A 80 2.97 -12.91 -3.03
N ILE A 81 1.82 -12.25 -3.08
CA ILE A 81 0.65 -12.70 -3.85
C ILE A 81 0.95 -12.69 -5.35
N LEU A 82 1.74 -11.71 -5.82
CA LEU A 82 2.12 -11.58 -7.24
C LEU A 82 3.08 -12.68 -7.70
N VAL A 83 3.77 -13.33 -6.78
CA VAL A 83 4.66 -14.48 -7.07
C VAL A 83 3.86 -15.77 -7.26
N GLY A 84 2.63 -15.85 -6.75
CA GLY A 84 1.76 -17.00 -6.89
C GLY A 84 2.31 -18.26 -6.21
N LYS A 85 2.09 -19.42 -6.85
CA LYS A 85 2.57 -20.72 -6.34
C LYS A 85 4.05 -20.97 -6.64
N ASP A 86 4.59 -20.27 -7.63
CA ASP A 86 5.98 -20.42 -8.11
C ASP A 86 6.89 -19.47 -7.33
N LYS A 87 7.11 -19.80 -6.04
CA LYS A 87 7.94 -19.02 -5.14
C LYS A 87 9.41 -19.17 -5.50
N ARG A 88 9.91 -18.32 -6.40
CA ARG A 88 11.33 -18.23 -6.76
C ARG A 88 11.94 -16.96 -6.17
N PRO A 89 12.30 -16.95 -4.88
CA PRO A 89 12.76 -15.75 -4.20
C PRO A 89 14.06 -15.19 -4.78
N LEU A 90 14.90 -16.04 -5.36
CA LEU A 90 16.16 -15.61 -5.98
C LEU A 90 15.97 -14.86 -7.31
N ASP A 91 14.81 -15.05 -7.96
CA ASP A 91 14.46 -14.40 -9.21
C ASP A 91 13.53 -13.19 -8.99
N ALA A 92 13.10 -12.95 -7.75
CA ALA A 92 12.19 -11.88 -7.43
C ALA A 92 12.91 -10.52 -7.36
N THR A 93 12.26 -9.47 -7.90
CA THR A 93 12.79 -8.11 -7.93
C THR A 93 11.81 -7.11 -7.32
N THR A 94 12.35 -6.03 -6.75
CA THR A 94 11.60 -4.84 -6.32
C THR A 94 11.66 -3.71 -7.35
N TYR A 95 12.10 -3.97 -8.56
CA TYR A 95 12.27 -2.97 -9.61
C TYR A 95 10.98 -2.15 -9.85
N GLY A 96 9.82 -2.79 -9.85
CA GLY A 96 8.52 -2.13 -9.99
C GLY A 96 8.20 -1.11 -8.90
N VAL A 97 8.73 -1.29 -7.68
CA VAL A 97 8.61 -0.27 -6.62
C VAL A 97 9.37 0.99 -7.01
N GLY A 98 10.57 0.85 -7.58
CA GLY A 98 11.34 1.97 -8.12
C GLY A 98 10.62 2.69 -9.26
N GLU A 99 9.88 1.94 -10.10
CA GLU A 99 9.07 2.54 -11.16
C GLU A 99 7.88 3.33 -10.60
N MET A 100 7.21 2.85 -9.55
CA MET A 100 6.17 3.61 -8.84
C MET A 100 6.72 4.92 -8.28
N ILE A 101 7.89 4.87 -7.63
CA ILE A 101 8.57 6.07 -7.09
C ILE A 101 8.88 7.06 -8.22
N ARG A 102 9.42 6.58 -9.33
CA ARG A 102 9.73 7.41 -10.52
C ARG A 102 8.48 8.07 -11.08
N ASP A 103 7.37 7.35 -11.21
CA ASP A 103 6.09 7.89 -11.69
C ASP A 103 5.59 9.00 -10.74
N ALA A 104 5.63 8.76 -9.43
CA ALA A 104 5.23 9.74 -8.42
C ALA A 104 6.09 11.01 -8.47
N ILE A 105 7.42 10.90 -8.64
CA ILE A 105 8.32 12.04 -8.84
C ILE A 105 7.94 12.84 -10.09
N THR A 106 7.62 12.14 -11.19
CA THR A 106 7.22 12.77 -12.45
C THR A 106 5.90 13.55 -12.29
N ARG A 107 5.01 13.09 -11.39
CA ARG A 107 3.76 13.79 -11.03
C ARG A 107 3.96 14.93 -10.04
N GLY A 108 5.19 15.17 -9.57
CA GLY A 108 5.54 16.28 -8.69
C GLY A 108 5.60 15.93 -7.20
N CYS A 109 5.48 14.66 -6.82
CA CYS A 109 5.66 14.25 -5.43
C CYS A 109 7.09 14.47 -4.96
N ARG A 110 7.24 14.92 -3.71
CA ARG A 110 8.52 15.23 -3.07
C ARG A 110 8.71 14.48 -1.77
N GLU A 111 7.63 14.05 -1.16
CA GLU A 111 7.62 13.27 0.06
C GLU A 111 7.03 11.88 -0.21
N PHE A 112 7.53 10.87 0.50
CA PHE A 112 7.14 9.49 0.28
C PHE A 112 6.88 8.80 1.62
N ILE A 113 5.71 8.14 1.72
CA ILE A 113 5.38 7.20 2.79
C ILE A 113 5.32 5.83 2.12
N ILE A 114 6.23 4.93 2.50
CA ILE A 114 6.33 3.61 1.88
C ILE A 114 6.07 2.55 2.94
N GLY A 115 4.93 1.85 2.81
CA GLY A 115 4.61 0.67 3.60
C GLY A 115 5.43 -0.52 3.10
N ILE A 116 6.22 -1.14 3.99
CA ILE A 116 7.09 -2.26 3.63
C ILE A 116 6.27 -3.53 3.45
N GLY A 117 5.28 -3.78 4.33
CA GLY A 117 4.38 -4.92 4.26
C GLY A 117 5.09 -6.28 4.19
N GLU A 118 4.35 -7.30 3.76
CA GLU A 118 4.91 -8.62 3.50
C GLU A 118 5.49 -8.70 2.09
N VAL A 119 6.82 -8.57 2.00
CA VAL A 119 7.59 -8.84 0.77
C VAL A 119 8.24 -10.22 0.86
N PRO A 120 8.52 -10.90 -0.27
CA PRO A 120 9.23 -12.17 -0.25
C PRO A 120 10.56 -12.05 0.51
N PRO A 121 10.92 -13.04 1.36
CA PRO A 121 12.00 -12.92 2.34
C PRO A 121 13.43 -12.82 1.79
N MET A 122 13.62 -12.69 0.49
CA MET A 122 14.95 -12.61 -0.15
C MET A 122 15.05 -11.50 -1.19
N MET A 123 14.35 -10.38 -0.99
CA MET A 123 14.63 -9.21 -1.81
C MET A 123 15.92 -8.54 -1.34
N VAL A 124 17.03 -8.99 -1.89
CA VAL A 124 18.29 -8.27 -1.77
C VAL A 124 18.23 -7.09 -2.72
N VAL A 125 18.25 -5.87 -2.18
CA VAL A 125 18.54 -4.69 -2.98
C VAL A 125 19.98 -4.84 -3.43
N SER A 126 20.20 -5.27 -4.67
CA SER A 126 21.52 -5.16 -5.27
C SER A 126 21.73 -3.67 -5.55
N GLU A 127 22.63 -3.06 -4.81
CA GLU A 127 23.12 -1.73 -5.14
C GLU A 127 23.70 -1.75 -6.56
N CYS A 128 23.18 -0.87 -7.41
CA CYS A 128 23.84 -0.49 -8.66
C CYS A 128 24.81 0.64 -8.39
#